data_9ee7ce9ed80805b02ea957ca4ba531a0
#
_entry.id   9ee7ce9ed80805b02ea957ca4ba531a0
#
_cell.length_a   1.000
_cell.length_b   1.000
_cell.length_c   1.000
_cell.angle_alpha   90.00
_cell.angle_beta   90.00
_cell.angle_gamma   90.00
#
_symmetry.space_group_name_H-M   'P 1'
#
loop_
_entity.id
_entity.type
_entity.pdbx_description
1 polymer ?
#
loop_
_entity_poly.entity_id
_entity_poly.type
_entity_poly.pdbx_seq_one_letter_code
_entity_poly.pdbx_strand_id
1 'polypeptide(L)'
;MTVPVLRTTDLDFLVGMPPAIRCSFDVPSALSELGFEPEWSLHGSYCKYVHPEMEVEFLIPEQGRGTDTAVTVNALGVQAQPLRFLSLAFDRSRVVRYRGYGIRVPEPEAFVLLKLLVIPRRKDQGKAAKDVYTARSIGEFLLGDSERRARLLDMVTGLPKGWQNTIRDSARGRIEEGDPR
;
A
#
# COMPACT_ATOMS: atom_id res chain seq x y z
N MET A 1 0.41 25.58 -2.22
CA MET A 1 1.31 24.42 -2.21
C MET A 1 0.75 23.39 -3.19
N THR A 2 1.48 23.01 -4.22
CA THR A 2 0.99 22.08 -5.26
C THR A 2 1.15 20.65 -4.73
N VAL A 3 0.09 19.85 -4.82
CA VAL A 3 0.18 18.41 -4.47
C VAL A 3 1.10 17.73 -5.48
N PRO A 4 2.13 16.99 -5.05
CA PRO A 4 2.99 16.28 -5.99
C PRO A 4 2.17 15.22 -6.75
N VAL A 5 2.28 15.25 -8.08
CA VAL A 5 1.65 14.24 -8.93
C VAL A 5 2.57 13.03 -8.97
N LEU A 6 2.21 11.97 -8.24
CA LEU A 6 2.89 10.68 -8.29
C LEU A 6 2.21 9.81 -9.34
N ARG A 7 2.92 9.53 -10.43
CA ARG A 7 2.46 8.57 -11.42
C ARG A 7 2.76 7.16 -10.93
N THR A 8 1.75 6.29 -10.92
CA THR A 8 1.90 4.87 -10.66
C THR A 8 1.38 4.06 -11.83
N THR A 9 1.99 2.93 -12.08
CA THR A 9 1.53 1.89 -12.99
C THR A 9 0.99 0.68 -12.22
N ASP A 10 1.07 0.72 -10.89
CA ASP A 10 0.64 -0.36 -10.00
C ASP A 10 -0.67 0.05 -9.31
N LEU A 11 -1.67 -0.80 -9.36
CA LEU A 11 -2.94 -0.65 -8.66
C LEU A 11 -3.13 -1.81 -7.68
N ASP A 12 -2.99 -1.51 -6.40
CA ASP A 12 -3.11 -2.49 -5.31
C ASP A 12 -4.53 -2.47 -4.73
N PHE A 13 -5.25 -3.58 -4.84
CA PHE A 13 -6.55 -3.77 -4.18
C PHE A 13 -6.38 -4.45 -2.83
N LEU A 14 -6.76 -3.73 -1.77
CA LEU A 14 -6.67 -4.22 -0.42
C LEU A 14 -7.96 -4.94 -0.01
N VAL A 15 -7.86 -6.23 0.25
CA VAL A 15 -8.97 -7.06 0.73
C VAL A 15 -8.90 -7.21 2.25
N GLY A 16 -9.98 -6.90 2.95
CA GLY A 16 -10.06 -7.09 4.41
C GLY A 16 -10.08 -8.57 4.82
N MET A 17 -9.63 -8.87 6.04
CA MET A 17 -9.65 -10.22 6.60
C MET A 17 -10.46 -10.26 7.90
N PRO A 18 -11.47 -11.14 8.02
CA PRO A 18 -12.03 -11.98 6.96
C PRO A 18 -12.66 -11.14 5.84
N PRO A 19 -12.69 -11.66 4.58
CA PRO A 19 -13.28 -10.93 3.48
C PRO A 19 -14.77 -10.67 3.73
N ALA A 20 -15.16 -9.40 3.90
CA ALA A 20 -16.54 -8.98 4.07
C ALA A 20 -17.24 -8.80 2.71
N ILE A 21 -17.13 -9.80 1.85
CA ILE A 21 -17.69 -9.80 0.50
C ILE A 21 -19.07 -10.44 0.54
N ARG A 22 -20.11 -9.68 0.20
CA ARG A 22 -21.52 -10.12 0.29
C ARG A 22 -22.01 -10.88 -0.93
N CYS A 23 -21.29 -10.81 -2.05
CA CYS A 23 -21.62 -11.53 -3.28
C CYS A 23 -20.30 -12.03 -3.92
N SER A 24 -20.36 -13.13 -4.64
CA SER A 24 -19.25 -13.56 -5.47
C SER A 24 -19.17 -12.72 -6.74
N PHE A 25 -17.95 -12.41 -7.16
CA PHE A 25 -17.67 -11.72 -8.40
C PHE A 25 -16.42 -12.32 -9.06
N ASP A 26 -16.51 -12.68 -10.32
CA ASP A 26 -15.39 -13.22 -11.07
C ASP A 26 -14.48 -12.10 -11.56
N VAL A 27 -13.53 -11.70 -10.69
CA VAL A 27 -12.57 -10.65 -11.01
C VAL A 27 -11.64 -11.04 -12.16
N PRO A 28 -11.09 -12.26 -12.24
CA PRO A 28 -10.28 -12.69 -13.37
C PRO A 28 -10.96 -12.48 -14.71
N SER A 29 -12.20 -12.93 -14.86
CA SER A 29 -12.97 -12.76 -16.10
C SER A 29 -13.19 -11.28 -16.43
N ALA A 30 -13.55 -10.46 -15.44
CA ALA A 30 -13.75 -9.03 -15.65
C ALA A 30 -12.45 -8.30 -16.03
N LEU A 31 -11.31 -8.67 -15.46
CA LEU A 31 -10.01 -8.11 -15.83
C LEU A 31 -9.58 -8.56 -17.23
N SER A 32 -9.86 -9.82 -17.61
CA SER A 32 -9.60 -10.33 -18.97
C SER A 32 -10.38 -9.56 -20.04
N GLU A 33 -11.65 -9.23 -19.78
CA GLU A 33 -12.47 -8.39 -20.67
C GLU A 33 -11.88 -6.97 -20.86
N LEU A 34 -11.11 -6.49 -19.88
CA LEU A 34 -10.39 -5.21 -19.92
C LEU A 34 -8.99 -5.33 -20.52
N GLY A 35 -8.58 -6.52 -21.01
CA GLY A 35 -7.28 -6.76 -21.63
C GLY A 35 -6.14 -7.05 -20.68
N PHE A 36 -6.43 -7.36 -19.41
CA PHE A 36 -5.41 -7.83 -18.47
C PHE A 36 -5.15 -9.32 -18.63
N GLU A 37 -3.89 -9.70 -18.54
CA GLU A 37 -3.46 -11.10 -18.54
C GLU A 37 -2.93 -11.51 -17.17
N PRO A 38 -3.21 -12.74 -16.68
CA PRO A 38 -2.68 -13.22 -15.42
C PRO A 38 -1.19 -13.56 -15.56
N GLU A 39 -0.35 -13.01 -14.71
CA GLU A 39 1.07 -13.35 -14.58
C GLU A 39 1.32 -14.03 -13.24
N TRP A 40 1.75 -15.28 -13.28
CA TRP A 40 1.99 -16.10 -12.09
C TRP A 40 3.44 -16.00 -11.62
N SER A 41 3.63 -15.98 -10.30
CA SER A 41 4.97 -16.13 -9.73
C SER A 41 5.60 -17.47 -10.13
N LEU A 42 6.94 -17.54 -10.08
CA LEU A 42 7.71 -18.73 -10.45
C LEU A 42 7.26 -20.04 -9.75
N HIS A 43 6.63 -19.93 -8.58
CA HIS A 43 6.11 -21.08 -7.83
C HIS A 43 4.59 -21.24 -7.91
N GLY A 44 3.91 -20.48 -8.77
CA GLY A 44 2.47 -20.56 -8.99
C GLY A 44 1.58 -20.20 -7.81
N SER A 45 2.15 -19.64 -6.74
CA SER A 45 1.43 -19.34 -5.51
C SER A 45 0.79 -17.94 -5.46
N TYR A 46 1.16 -17.07 -6.39
CA TYR A 46 0.70 -15.70 -6.47
C TYR A 46 0.46 -15.29 -7.92
N CYS A 47 -0.59 -14.53 -8.15
CA CYS A 47 -0.98 -14.01 -9.46
C CYS A 47 -1.20 -12.50 -9.38
N LYS A 48 -0.56 -11.75 -10.26
CA LYS A 48 -0.90 -10.38 -10.61
C LYS A 48 -1.52 -10.35 -12.01
N TYR A 49 -2.19 -9.25 -12.34
CA TYR A 49 -2.80 -9.06 -13.65
C TYR A 49 -2.09 -7.92 -14.36
N VAL A 50 -1.62 -8.15 -15.57
CA VAL A 50 -0.74 -7.25 -16.31
C VAL A 50 -1.46 -6.73 -17.55
N HIS A 51 -1.38 -5.42 -17.77
CA HIS A 51 -1.79 -4.73 -18.98
C HIS A 51 -0.65 -3.79 -19.41
N PRO A 52 -0.47 -3.43 -20.69
CA PRO A 52 0.62 -2.55 -21.13
C PRO A 52 0.72 -1.21 -20.36
N GLU A 53 -0.38 -0.72 -19.80
CA GLU A 53 -0.41 0.56 -19.09
C GLU A 53 -0.32 0.43 -17.56
N MET A 54 -0.66 -0.73 -16.99
CA MET A 54 -0.71 -0.90 -15.53
C MET A 54 -0.70 -2.37 -15.09
N GLU A 55 -0.37 -2.57 -13.82
CA GLU A 55 -0.49 -3.87 -13.14
C GLU A 55 -1.56 -3.77 -12.05
N VAL A 56 -2.25 -4.88 -11.80
CA VAL A 56 -3.24 -5.02 -10.73
C VAL A 56 -2.83 -6.15 -9.80
N GLU A 57 -2.75 -5.86 -8.51
CA GLU A 57 -2.45 -6.82 -7.46
C GLU A 57 -3.52 -6.83 -6.37
N PHE A 58 -3.73 -8.01 -5.76
CA PHE A 58 -4.63 -8.16 -4.62
C PHE A 58 -3.80 -8.43 -3.36
N LEU A 59 -4.04 -7.63 -2.33
CA LEU A 59 -3.27 -7.65 -1.10
C LEU A 59 -4.19 -7.88 0.10
N ILE A 60 -3.67 -8.57 1.13
CA ILE A 60 -4.34 -8.75 2.42
C ILE A 60 -3.40 -8.39 3.56
N PRO A 61 -3.93 -7.93 4.72
CA PRO A 61 -3.12 -7.77 5.92
C PRO A 61 -2.55 -9.12 6.36
N GLU A 62 -1.23 -9.17 6.58
CA GLU A 62 -0.56 -10.35 7.14
C GLU A 62 -1.10 -10.66 8.55
N GLN A 63 -1.37 -11.93 8.83
CA GLN A 63 -1.83 -12.39 10.13
C GLN A 63 -0.78 -13.26 10.84
N GLY A 64 -0.73 -13.14 12.17
CA GLY A 64 0.16 -13.95 13.01
C GLY A 64 1.65 -13.72 12.76
N ARG A 65 2.42 -14.81 12.68
CA ARG A 65 3.88 -14.74 12.43
C ARG A 65 4.24 -14.43 10.98
N GLY A 66 3.24 -14.34 10.13
CA GLY A 66 3.38 -14.09 8.70
C GLY A 66 3.76 -15.35 7.91
N THR A 67 3.09 -15.50 6.77
CA THR A 67 3.47 -16.47 5.75
C THR A 67 3.56 -15.70 4.44
N ASP A 68 4.60 -15.94 3.66
CA ASP A 68 4.73 -15.36 2.32
C ASP A 68 3.79 -16.08 1.30
N THR A 69 2.88 -16.94 1.80
CA THR A 69 1.97 -17.72 0.97
C THR A 69 0.72 -16.90 0.66
N ALA A 70 0.43 -16.74 -0.62
CA ALA A 70 -0.79 -16.07 -1.07
C ALA A 70 -2.04 -16.82 -0.59
N VAL A 71 -3.10 -16.07 -0.33
CA VAL A 71 -4.38 -16.56 0.16
C VAL A 71 -5.42 -16.45 -0.97
N THR A 72 -6.14 -17.53 -1.21
CA THR A 72 -7.26 -17.53 -2.17
C THR A 72 -8.45 -16.79 -1.59
N VAL A 73 -8.92 -15.76 -2.27
CA VAL A 73 -10.16 -15.06 -1.97
C VAL A 73 -11.27 -15.61 -2.88
N ASN A 74 -11.87 -16.72 -2.46
CA ASN A 74 -12.83 -17.48 -3.26
C ASN A 74 -13.99 -16.61 -3.80
N ALA A 75 -14.49 -15.67 -3.02
CA ALA A 75 -15.58 -14.78 -3.44
C ALA A 75 -15.21 -13.84 -4.61
N LEU A 76 -13.93 -13.65 -4.87
CA LEU A 76 -13.40 -12.82 -5.97
C LEU A 76 -12.67 -13.63 -7.04
N GLY A 77 -12.38 -14.90 -6.79
CA GLY A 77 -11.60 -15.76 -7.68
C GLY A 77 -10.12 -15.36 -7.78
N VAL A 78 -9.56 -14.60 -6.82
CA VAL A 78 -8.19 -14.06 -6.90
C VAL A 78 -7.27 -14.65 -5.84
N GLN A 79 -5.96 -14.56 -6.11
CA GLN A 79 -4.91 -14.81 -5.13
C GLN A 79 -4.46 -13.48 -4.54
N ALA A 80 -4.54 -13.33 -3.22
CA ALA A 80 -4.12 -12.12 -2.53
C ALA A 80 -2.82 -12.36 -1.74
N GLN A 81 -1.85 -11.46 -1.93
CA GLN A 81 -0.57 -11.56 -1.22
C GLN A 81 -0.67 -10.94 0.16
N PRO A 82 -0.29 -11.65 1.23
CA PRO A 82 -0.22 -11.07 2.57
C PRO A 82 0.97 -10.11 2.67
N LEU A 83 0.70 -8.90 3.18
CA LEU A 83 1.74 -7.91 3.45
C LEU A 83 1.63 -7.38 4.87
N ARG A 84 2.78 -7.18 5.48
CA ARG A 84 2.88 -6.59 6.83
C ARG A 84 2.45 -5.14 6.83
N PHE A 85 1.93 -4.72 7.97
CA PHE A 85 1.50 -3.34 8.25
C PHE A 85 0.30 -2.86 7.42
N LEU A 86 -0.24 -3.69 6.55
CA LEU A 86 -1.36 -3.30 5.67
C LEU A 86 -2.64 -2.99 6.45
N SER A 87 -2.80 -3.55 7.66
CA SER A 87 -3.89 -3.19 8.58
C SER A 87 -3.96 -1.68 8.83
N LEU A 88 -2.80 -1.01 8.92
CA LEU A 88 -2.77 0.45 9.08
C LEU A 88 -3.46 1.19 7.92
N ALA A 89 -3.20 0.78 6.69
CA ALA A 89 -3.84 1.38 5.50
C ALA A 89 -5.33 1.01 5.40
N PHE A 90 -5.70 -0.18 5.86
CA PHE A 90 -7.08 -0.65 5.88
C PHE A 90 -7.91 0.08 6.93
N ASP A 91 -7.43 0.12 8.18
CA ASP A 91 -8.12 0.72 9.32
C ASP A 91 -8.21 2.25 9.21
N ARG A 92 -7.20 2.87 8.60
CA ARG A 92 -7.12 4.31 8.36
C ARG A 92 -7.35 4.62 6.89
N SER A 93 -8.58 4.40 6.45
CA SER A 93 -9.01 4.63 5.07
C SER A 93 -10.25 5.53 5.01
N ARG A 94 -10.42 6.23 3.91
CA ARG A 94 -11.57 7.09 3.64
C ARG A 94 -12.15 6.84 2.26
N VAL A 95 -13.42 7.19 2.07
CA VAL A 95 -14.06 7.11 0.76
C VAL A 95 -13.83 8.43 0.02
N VAL A 96 -13.29 8.33 -1.19
CA VAL A 96 -13.22 9.41 -2.15
C VAL A 96 -14.20 9.16 -3.29
N ARG A 97 -14.80 10.22 -3.84
CA ARG A 97 -15.69 10.09 -5.00
C ARG A 97 -14.91 10.40 -6.27
N TYR A 98 -14.96 9.47 -7.22
CA TYR A 98 -14.35 9.64 -8.53
C TYR A 98 -15.33 9.15 -9.61
N ARG A 99 -15.70 10.01 -10.54
CA ARG A 99 -16.64 9.71 -11.64
C ARG A 99 -17.94 9.01 -11.17
N GLY A 100 -18.50 9.44 -10.03
CA GLY A 100 -19.72 8.85 -9.47
C GLY A 100 -19.50 7.61 -8.58
N TYR A 101 -18.34 7.01 -8.60
CA TYR A 101 -18.00 5.85 -7.77
C TYR A 101 -17.38 6.27 -6.43
N GLY A 102 -17.75 5.56 -5.37
CA GLY A 102 -17.10 5.70 -4.06
C GLY A 102 -15.93 4.72 -3.97
N ILE A 103 -14.72 5.24 -3.95
CA ILE A 103 -13.49 4.43 -3.85
C ILE A 103 -12.90 4.63 -2.45
N ARG A 104 -12.64 3.53 -1.74
CA ARG A 104 -11.95 3.57 -0.46
C ARG A 104 -10.45 3.59 -0.68
N VAL A 105 -9.79 4.62 -0.15
CA VAL A 105 -8.33 4.79 -0.25
C VAL A 105 -7.74 5.02 1.13
N PRO A 106 -6.47 4.63 1.39
CA PRO A 106 -5.79 4.97 2.63
C PRO A 106 -5.75 6.49 2.87
N GLU A 107 -5.83 6.90 4.13
CA GLU A 107 -5.50 8.28 4.48
C GLU A 107 -4.03 8.55 4.13
N PRO A 108 -3.67 9.74 3.62
CA PRO A 108 -2.30 10.06 3.25
C PRO A 108 -1.30 9.86 4.39
N GLU A 109 -1.71 10.16 5.62
CA GLU A 109 -0.93 9.96 6.83
C GLU A 109 -0.61 8.46 7.03
N ALA A 110 -1.60 7.59 6.94
CA ALA A 110 -1.42 6.13 7.06
C ALA A 110 -0.56 5.57 5.93
N PHE A 111 -0.73 6.10 4.71
CA PHE A 111 0.05 5.66 3.55
C PHE A 111 1.55 5.99 3.71
N VAL A 112 1.89 7.20 4.18
CA VAL A 112 3.28 7.57 4.48
C VAL A 112 3.87 6.68 5.55
N LEU A 113 3.15 6.45 6.66
CA LEU A 113 3.62 5.59 7.74
C LEU A 113 3.82 4.14 7.28
N LEU A 114 2.92 3.62 6.45
CA LEU A 114 3.08 2.30 5.83
C LEU A 114 4.37 2.23 5.00
N LYS A 115 4.64 3.22 4.15
CA LYS A 115 5.88 3.29 3.36
C LYS A 115 7.11 3.29 4.26
N LEU A 116 7.12 4.09 5.33
CA LEU A 116 8.21 4.13 6.31
C LEU A 116 8.46 2.78 7.02
N LEU A 117 7.39 2.02 7.29
CA LEU A 117 7.47 0.71 7.93
C LEU A 117 8.01 -0.38 6.99
N VAL A 118 7.69 -0.32 5.70
CA VAL A 118 8.12 -1.36 4.75
C VAL A 118 9.53 -1.16 4.18
N ILE A 119 10.05 0.07 4.13
CA ILE A 119 11.37 0.38 3.56
C ILE A 119 12.49 -0.51 4.09
N PRO A 120 12.68 -0.72 5.43
CA PRO A 120 13.78 -1.55 5.94
C PRO A 120 13.68 -3.03 5.54
N ARG A 121 12.53 -3.44 4.99
CA ARG A 121 12.24 -4.82 4.59
C ARG A 121 12.34 -5.05 3.09
N ARG A 122 12.52 -3.99 2.30
CA ARG A 122 12.66 -4.11 0.85
C ARG A 122 14.00 -4.74 0.50
N LYS A 123 13.94 -5.87 -0.20
CA LYS A 123 15.13 -6.52 -0.79
C LYS A 123 15.55 -5.84 -2.10
N ASP A 124 14.57 -5.35 -2.85
CA ASP A 124 14.77 -4.64 -4.11
C ASP A 124 15.07 -3.16 -3.85
N GLN A 125 16.26 -2.72 -4.25
CA GLN A 125 16.74 -1.34 -4.06
C GLN A 125 15.90 -0.32 -4.83
N GLY A 126 15.44 -0.66 -6.04
CA GLY A 126 14.59 0.22 -6.84
C GLY A 126 13.23 0.46 -6.18
N LYS A 127 12.61 -0.61 -5.65
CA LYS A 127 11.36 -0.50 -4.88
C LYS A 127 11.58 0.26 -3.58
N ALA A 128 12.70 0.07 -2.90
CA ALA A 128 13.06 0.84 -1.71
C ALA A 128 13.18 2.33 -2.02
N ALA A 129 13.90 2.70 -3.07
CA ALA A 129 14.05 4.10 -3.51
C ALA A 129 12.70 4.74 -3.89
N LYS A 130 11.83 4.01 -4.61
CA LYS A 130 10.46 4.45 -4.93
C LYS A 130 9.64 4.72 -3.65
N ASP A 131 9.71 3.82 -2.66
CA ASP A 131 9.00 3.99 -1.39
C ASP A 131 9.55 5.18 -0.59
N VAL A 132 10.87 5.40 -0.60
CA VAL A 132 11.54 6.57 0.00
C VAL A 132 11.04 7.86 -0.64
N TYR A 133 11.11 7.95 -1.97
CA TYR A 133 10.65 9.14 -2.71
C TYR A 133 9.18 9.46 -2.42
N THR A 134 8.32 8.44 -2.47
CA THR A 134 6.88 8.59 -2.20
C THR A 134 6.62 9.07 -0.78
N ALA A 135 7.26 8.44 0.23
CA ALA A 135 7.08 8.84 1.61
C ALA A 135 7.59 10.26 1.89
N ARG A 136 8.69 10.67 1.25
CA ARG A 136 9.22 12.04 1.36
C ARG A 136 8.26 13.05 0.76
N SER A 137 7.85 12.85 -0.51
CA SER A 137 7.01 13.79 -1.24
C SER A 137 5.67 14.04 -0.54
N ILE A 138 5.00 12.97 -0.08
CA ILE A 138 3.73 13.09 0.65
C ILE A 138 3.99 13.62 2.07
N GLY A 139 5.05 13.15 2.73
CA GLY A 139 5.42 13.60 4.08
C GLY A 139 5.68 15.11 4.15
N GLU A 140 6.42 15.69 3.21
CA GLU A 140 6.67 17.12 3.11
C GLU A 140 5.36 17.92 2.95
N PHE A 141 4.44 17.42 2.12
CA PHE A 141 3.11 18.01 1.97
C PHE A 141 2.29 17.97 3.28
N LEU A 142 2.32 16.84 3.99
CA LEU A 142 1.60 16.69 5.27
C LEU A 142 2.20 17.57 6.37
N LEU A 143 3.52 17.66 6.44
CA LEU A 143 4.23 18.45 7.46
C LEU A 143 4.10 19.96 7.22
N GLY A 144 3.86 20.39 5.98
CA GLY A 144 3.62 21.78 5.63
C GLY A 144 2.29 22.36 6.11
N ASP A 145 1.34 21.50 6.51
CA ASP A 145 0.04 21.88 7.05
C ASP A 145 -0.04 21.51 8.54
N SER A 146 -0.40 22.44 9.40
CA SER A 146 -0.39 22.24 10.85
C SER A 146 -1.37 21.19 11.33
N GLU A 147 -2.56 21.11 10.73
CA GLU A 147 -3.60 20.14 11.09
C GLU A 147 -3.21 18.73 10.64
N ARG A 148 -2.70 18.59 9.41
CA ARG A 148 -2.22 17.30 8.88
C ARG A 148 -1.02 16.79 9.65
N ARG A 149 -0.09 17.69 9.99
CA ARG A 149 1.05 17.36 10.84
C ARG A 149 0.61 16.86 12.22
N ALA A 150 -0.35 17.52 12.85
CA ALA A 150 -0.88 17.08 14.13
C ALA A 150 -1.52 15.68 14.03
N ARG A 151 -2.32 15.41 12.99
CA ARG A 151 -2.91 14.09 12.74
C ARG A 151 -1.84 13.01 12.51
N LEU A 152 -0.81 13.31 11.72
CA LEU A 152 0.29 12.38 11.46
C LEU A 152 1.00 12.00 12.76
N LEU A 153 1.34 13.00 13.61
CA LEU A 153 1.99 12.75 14.90
C LEU A 153 1.11 11.98 15.88
N ASP A 154 -0.18 12.31 15.95
CA ASP A 154 -1.15 11.58 16.75
C ASP A 154 -1.24 10.12 16.32
N MET A 155 -1.33 9.87 15.00
CA MET A 155 -1.33 8.51 14.45
C MET A 155 -0.06 7.74 14.83
N VAL A 156 1.13 8.36 14.74
CA VAL A 156 2.41 7.72 15.15
C VAL A 156 2.38 7.36 16.62
N THR A 157 1.90 8.25 17.49
CA THR A 157 1.86 8.00 18.95
C THR A 157 0.93 6.85 19.32
N GLY A 158 -0.13 6.63 18.56
CA GLY A 158 -1.06 5.51 18.72
C GLY A 158 -0.53 4.15 18.24
N LEU A 159 0.59 4.09 17.51
CA LEU A 159 1.15 2.83 17.01
C LEU A 159 1.95 2.08 18.08
N PRO A 160 2.14 0.75 17.90
CA PRO A 160 3.05 -0.03 18.75
C PRO A 160 4.47 0.57 18.78
N LYS A 161 5.14 0.53 19.94
CA LYS A 161 6.48 1.13 20.11
C LYS A 161 7.52 0.66 19.09
N GLY A 162 7.51 -0.64 18.73
CA GLY A 162 8.38 -1.16 17.67
C GLY A 162 8.17 -0.48 16.31
N TRP A 163 6.90 -0.18 15.97
CA TRP A 163 6.57 0.53 14.73
C TRP A 163 7.01 2.00 14.81
N GLN A 164 6.78 2.67 15.94
CA GLN A 164 7.26 4.04 16.16
C GLN A 164 8.77 4.16 15.95
N ASN A 165 9.54 3.20 16.49
CA ASN A 165 11.00 3.16 16.32
C ASN A 165 11.38 2.96 14.85
N THR A 166 10.80 1.97 14.18
CA THR A 166 11.04 1.74 12.74
C THR A 166 10.73 2.98 11.89
N ILE A 167 9.60 3.65 12.15
CA ILE A 167 9.22 4.90 11.45
C ILE A 167 10.27 5.98 11.67
N ARG A 168 10.70 6.17 12.93
CA ARG A 168 11.71 7.18 13.29
C ARG A 168 13.05 6.91 12.60
N ASP A 169 13.51 5.66 12.61
CA ASP A 169 14.78 5.27 12.01
C ASP A 169 14.73 5.41 10.49
N SER A 170 13.65 4.96 9.86
CA SER A 170 13.42 5.14 8.43
C SER A 170 13.31 6.62 8.02
N ALA A 171 12.79 7.48 8.85
CA ALA A 171 12.72 8.91 8.59
C ALA A 171 14.09 9.59 8.74
N ARG A 172 14.93 9.15 9.72
CA ARG A 172 16.28 9.69 9.97
C ARG A 172 17.30 9.26 8.92
N GLY A 173 17.37 7.97 8.58
CA GLY A 173 18.32 7.44 7.62
C GLY A 173 18.24 8.08 6.24
N ARG A 174 17.19 8.83 5.94
CA ARG A 174 16.99 9.58 4.69
C ARG A 174 17.50 11.00 4.72
N ILE A 175 17.68 11.59 5.90
CA ILE A 175 18.28 12.93 6.05
C ILE A 175 19.78 12.81 5.74
N GLU A 176 20.39 11.66 6.05
CA GLU A 176 21.82 11.43 5.81
C GLU A 176 22.14 11.05 4.35
N GLU A 177 21.23 10.36 3.63
CA GLU A 177 21.43 9.99 2.21
C GLU A 177 20.97 11.06 1.20
N GLY A 178 20.27 12.08 1.63
CA GLY A 178 19.57 13.04 0.76
C GLY A 178 20.11 14.47 0.75
N ASP A 179 21.26 14.77 1.37
CA ASP A 179 21.95 16.06 1.30
C ASP A 179 23.28 15.94 0.52
N PRO A 180 23.27 16.06 -0.81
CA PRO A 180 24.48 16.36 -1.56
C PRO A 180 24.77 17.84 -1.32
N ARG A 181 25.71 18.15 -0.44
CA ARG A 181 26.34 19.48 -0.35
C ARG A 181 26.99 19.87 -1.67
#